data_ccd9969ad6744b88019ef435441098e6
#
_entry.id   ccd9969ad6744b88019ef435441098e6
#
_cell.length_a   1.000
_cell.length_b   1.000
_cell.length_c   1.000
_cell.angle_alpha   90.00
_cell.angle_beta   90.00
_cell.angle_gamma   90.00
#
_symmetry.space_group_name_H-M   'P 1'
#
loop_
_entity.id
_entity.type
_entity.pdbx_description
1 polymer ?
#
loop_
_entity_poly.entity_id
_entity_poly.type
_entity_poly.pdbx_seq_one_letter_code
_entity_poly.pdbx_strand_id
1 'polypeptide(L)'
;MPHPAPTAPQIRFGIVGSGWRSAFFLRIARAVPERFAVTGLVTRSADTGRALEEEWGIRTFRTAAELLAAEAPSFVVVSVPRSAAPDVIADLVDRGVAVLTETPPGATVADLERLDALVRQGARIEVAEQYPLSPLLAAQLAIAAGGRLGRISQATVAQCHDYHGVRVMRRALGIGFEDATITASRFSSPIVAGPDRDGDPVREEIVTAEQTTARFDFGDRLGVYDFSDRQYFSWIRRNRLLVRGERGEIVDEHVSWLLDATTPTWADITRVETGQGGNLEGHHLRGLLLGSEWIHENPFAPGRLADDEIAIAQCLVEMHAHAAGGPSTNPLAEASQDHHLALLMHEAAATGKPVRSTRRAWAD
;
A
#
# COMPACT_ATOMS: atom_id res chain seq x y z
N MET A 1 -11.71 -8.44 -34.95
CA MET A 1 -10.86 -7.59 -34.08
C MET A 1 -11.81 -6.72 -33.29
N PRO A 2 -11.88 -6.83 -31.96
CA PRO A 2 -12.64 -5.85 -31.19
C PRO A 2 -11.97 -4.48 -31.35
N HIS A 3 -12.79 -3.45 -31.58
CA HIS A 3 -12.32 -2.06 -31.60
C HIS A 3 -11.66 -1.77 -30.24
N PRO A 4 -10.43 -1.18 -30.22
CA PRO A 4 -9.86 -0.75 -28.96
C PRO A 4 -10.85 0.24 -28.31
N ALA A 5 -11.21 -0.01 -27.06
CA ALA A 5 -11.95 0.96 -26.26
C ALA A 5 -11.17 2.30 -26.27
N PRO A 6 -11.85 3.47 -26.26
CA PRO A 6 -11.17 4.74 -26.22
C PRO A 6 -10.19 4.74 -25.06
N THR A 7 -8.91 4.91 -25.36
CA THR A 7 -7.86 4.95 -24.34
C THR A 7 -8.16 6.10 -23.39
N ALA A 8 -8.30 5.79 -22.11
CA ALA A 8 -8.42 6.81 -21.08
C ALA A 8 -7.23 7.79 -21.20
N PRO A 9 -7.40 9.08 -20.93
CA PRO A 9 -6.32 10.07 -21.04
C PRO A 9 -5.12 9.65 -20.19
N GLN A 10 -3.91 9.82 -20.73
CA GLN A 10 -2.66 9.50 -20.06
C GLN A 10 -2.52 10.31 -18.76
N ILE A 11 -2.23 9.63 -17.66
CA ILE A 11 -2.00 10.23 -16.34
C ILE A 11 -0.59 10.80 -16.32
N ARG A 12 -0.48 12.12 -16.20
CA ARG A 12 0.79 12.86 -16.19
C ARG A 12 1.08 13.36 -14.77
N PHE A 13 2.19 12.95 -14.19
CA PHE A 13 2.56 13.29 -12.81
C PHE A 13 4.03 13.65 -12.67
N GLY A 14 4.33 14.52 -11.68
CA GLY A 14 5.69 14.84 -11.27
C GLY A 14 6.10 13.98 -10.07
N ILE A 15 7.40 13.89 -9.79
CA ILE A 15 7.94 13.21 -8.62
C ILE A 15 8.88 14.15 -7.86
N VAL A 16 8.74 14.24 -6.53
CA VAL A 16 9.71 14.86 -5.63
C VAL A 16 10.37 13.77 -4.79
N GLY A 17 11.68 13.59 -5.01
CA GLY A 17 12.49 12.54 -4.39
C GLY A 17 13.09 11.60 -5.42
N SER A 18 14.26 11.04 -5.09
CA SER A 18 15.05 10.17 -5.98
C SER A 18 15.52 8.90 -5.27
N GLY A 19 14.79 8.49 -4.23
CA GLY A 19 15.09 7.27 -3.46
C GLY A 19 14.60 6.00 -4.16
N TRP A 20 14.90 4.86 -3.55
CA TRP A 20 14.50 3.54 -4.02
C TRP A 20 13.00 3.46 -4.41
N ARG A 21 12.13 4.08 -3.63
CA ARG A 21 10.69 4.04 -3.89
C ARG A 21 10.30 4.80 -5.18
N SER A 22 11.01 5.86 -5.52
CA SER A 22 10.76 6.63 -6.75
C SER A 22 10.93 5.77 -8.02
N ALA A 23 11.81 4.76 -7.99
CA ALA A 23 12.03 3.86 -9.13
C ALA A 23 10.77 3.07 -9.51
N PHE A 24 9.88 2.75 -8.59
CA PHE A 24 8.62 2.06 -8.91
C PHE A 24 7.72 2.90 -9.81
N PHE A 25 7.58 4.18 -9.54
CA PHE A 25 6.79 5.09 -10.37
C PHE A 25 7.38 5.23 -11.79
N LEU A 26 8.71 5.28 -11.89
CA LEU A 26 9.43 5.32 -13.18
C LEU A 26 9.24 4.02 -13.97
N ARG A 27 9.33 2.86 -13.30
CA ARG A 27 9.12 1.54 -13.91
C ARG A 27 7.69 1.37 -14.41
N ILE A 28 6.70 1.78 -13.64
CA ILE A 28 5.28 1.75 -14.02
C ILE A 28 5.05 2.59 -15.29
N ALA A 29 5.55 3.82 -15.33
CA ALA A 29 5.41 4.67 -16.49
C ALA A 29 6.12 4.10 -17.74
N ARG A 30 7.27 3.43 -17.55
CA ARG A 30 7.99 2.74 -18.65
C ARG A 30 7.25 1.48 -19.12
N ALA A 31 6.61 0.72 -18.21
CA ALA A 31 5.92 -0.53 -18.53
C ALA A 31 4.54 -0.33 -19.17
N VAL A 32 3.86 0.78 -18.85
CA VAL A 32 2.50 1.10 -19.31
C VAL A 32 2.46 2.57 -19.80
N PRO A 33 3.25 2.93 -20.83
CA PRO A 33 3.43 4.32 -21.25
C PRO A 33 2.16 4.95 -21.85
N GLU A 34 1.23 4.14 -22.33
CA GLU A 34 -0.07 4.62 -22.81
C GLU A 34 -0.99 5.12 -21.68
N ARG A 35 -0.72 4.71 -20.43
CA ARG A 35 -1.51 5.10 -19.26
C ARG A 35 -0.79 6.12 -18.39
N PHE A 36 0.54 6.08 -18.30
CA PHE A 36 1.31 6.84 -17.33
C PHE A 36 2.49 7.57 -17.97
N ALA A 37 2.72 8.82 -17.58
CA ALA A 37 3.89 9.59 -17.98
C ALA A 37 4.43 10.40 -16.79
N VAL A 38 5.73 10.26 -16.51
CA VAL A 38 6.45 11.12 -15.59
C VAL A 38 6.84 12.40 -16.30
N THR A 39 6.31 13.55 -15.87
CA THR A 39 6.61 14.85 -16.49
C THR A 39 7.99 15.37 -16.07
N GLY A 40 8.46 14.97 -14.89
CA GLY A 40 9.79 15.29 -14.39
C GLY A 40 9.99 14.84 -12.97
N LEU A 41 11.25 14.82 -12.52
CA LEU A 41 11.63 14.40 -11.18
C LEU A 41 12.50 15.48 -10.52
N VAL A 42 12.15 15.80 -9.27
CA VAL A 42 12.93 16.76 -8.44
C VAL A 42 13.91 15.99 -7.57
N THR A 43 15.20 16.31 -7.71
CA THR A 43 16.28 15.82 -6.83
C THR A 43 17.26 16.93 -6.54
N ARG A 44 17.75 16.99 -5.29
CA ARG A 44 18.69 18.06 -4.85
C ARG A 44 20.07 17.95 -5.50
N SER A 45 20.53 16.72 -5.78
CA SER A 45 21.84 16.45 -6.38
C SER A 45 21.78 16.55 -7.89
N ALA A 46 22.64 17.39 -8.48
CA ALA A 46 22.77 17.49 -9.93
C ALA A 46 23.34 16.20 -10.55
N ASP A 47 24.24 15.51 -9.83
CA ASP A 47 24.85 14.26 -10.29
C ASP A 47 23.81 13.13 -10.32
N THR A 48 23.02 12.99 -9.24
CA THR A 48 21.88 12.06 -9.22
C THR A 48 20.88 12.39 -10.32
N GLY A 49 20.63 13.68 -10.58
CA GLY A 49 19.75 14.11 -11.66
C GLY A 49 20.24 13.63 -13.01
N ARG A 50 21.50 13.85 -13.35
CA ARG A 50 22.09 13.39 -14.64
C ARG A 50 22.03 11.87 -14.80
N ALA A 51 22.33 11.10 -13.74
CA ALA A 51 22.22 9.64 -13.78
C ALA A 51 20.79 9.17 -14.06
N LEU A 52 19.80 9.80 -13.43
CA LEU A 52 18.37 9.47 -13.66
C LEU A 52 17.91 9.88 -15.07
N GLU A 53 18.39 11.02 -15.60
CA GLU A 53 18.11 11.42 -16.98
C GLU A 53 18.67 10.41 -17.99
N GLU A 54 19.89 9.94 -17.76
CA GLU A 54 20.54 8.93 -18.60
C GLU A 54 19.83 7.57 -18.54
N GLU A 55 19.47 7.10 -17.32
CA GLU A 55 18.84 5.79 -17.12
C GLU A 55 17.39 5.75 -17.57
N TRP A 56 16.63 6.82 -17.29
CA TRP A 56 15.17 6.80 -17.43
C TRP A 56 14.66 7.65 -18.60
N GLY A 57 15.47 8.54 -19.17
CA GLY A 57 15.07 9.44 -20.25
C GLY A 57 14.08 10.52 -19.80
N ILE A 58 14.08 10.86 -18.52
CA ILE A 58 13.20 11.87 -17.91
C ILE A 58 13.94 13.18 -17.68
N ARG A 59 13.23 14.30 -17.55
CA ARG A 59 13.81 15.58 -17.13
C ARG A 59 13.93 15.62 -15.61
N THR A 60 15.03 16.20 -15.09
CA THR A 60 15.18 16.44 -13.68
C THR A 60 15.29 17.93 -13.33
N PHE A 61 14.80 18.28 -12.15
CA PHE A 61 14.73 19.63 -11.61
C PHE A 61 15.36 19.68 -10.23
N ARG A 62 15.75 20.88 -9.77
CA ARG A 62 16.36 21.05 -8.44
C ARG A 62 15.29 21.41 -7.39
N THR A 63 14.17 21.99 -7.81
CA THR A 63 13.07 22.42 -6.95
C THR A 63 11.71 22.05 -7.56
N ALA A 64 10.69 21.93 -6.70
CA ALA A 64 9.30 21.74 -7.15
C ALA A 64 8.83 22.94 -8.00
N ALA A 65 9.27 24.16 -7.67
CA ALA A 65 8.95 25.36 -8.42
C ALA A 65 9.45 25.30 -9.87
N GLU A 66 10.67 24.81 -10.10
CA GLU A 66 11.22 24.62 -11.44
C GLU A 66 10.43 23.56 -12.23
N LEU A 67 10.08 22.42 -11.61
CA LEU A 67 9.24 21.41 -12.21
C LEU A 67 7.89 21.99 -12.67
N LEU A 68 7.20 22.69 -11.76
CA LEU A 68 5.87 23.24 -12.01
C LEU A 68 5.88 24.37 -13.04
N ALA A 69 6.96 25.15 -13.11
CA ALA A 69 7.13 26.19 -14.11
C ALA A 69 7.38 25.62 -15.53
N ALA A 70 8.00 24.45 -15.63
CA ALA A 70 8.34 23.81 -16.90
C ALA A 70 7.28 22.82 -17.38
N GLU A 71 6.53 22.23 -16.47
CA GLU A 71 5.60 21.13 -16.73
C GLU A 71 4.28 21.37 -15.97
N ALA A 72 3.19 20.78 -16.49
CA ALA A 72 1.87 20.85 -15.84
C ALA A 72 1.40 19.43 -15.45
N PRO A 73 1.92 18.85 -14.38
CA PRO A 73 1.46 17.55 -13.88
C PRO A 73 0.04 17.63 -13.32
N SER A 74 -0.74 16.56 -13.45
CA SER A 74 -2.05 16.44 -12.80
C SER A 74 -1.94 16.43 -11.27
N PHE A 75 -0.85 15.89 -10.76
CA PHE A 75 -0.47 15.85 -9.34
C PHE A 75 1.03 15.58 -9.20
N VAL A 76 1.55 15.69 -7.99
CA VAL A 76 2.95 15.39 -7.68
C VAL A 76 3.04 14.27 -6.64
N VAL A 77 3.87 13.27 -6.94
CA VAL A 77 4.23 12.21 -5.99
C VAL A 77 5.34 12.72 -5.06
N VAL A 78 5.13 12.64 -3.76
CA VAL A 78 6.13 12.98 -2.73
C VAL A 78 6.74 11.70 -2.18
N SER A 79 7.99 11.41 -2.58
CA SER A 79 8.76 10.21 -2.20
C SER A 79 10.08 10.63 -1.56
N VAL A 80 9.98 11.28 -0.40
CA VAL A 80 11.10 11.78 0.41
C VAL A 80 11.09 11.13 1.80
N PRO A 81 12.17 11.23 2.60
CA PRO A 81 12.14 10.77 3.98
C PRO A 81 10.95 11.35 4.76
N ARG A 82 10.29 10.53 5.57
CA ARG A 82 9.08 10.89 6.33
C ARG A 82 9.21 12.15 7.19
N SER A 83 10.43 12.48 7.63
CA SER A 83 10.69 13.72 8.39
C SER A 83 10.66 14.99 7.54
N ALA A 84 10.84 14.87 6.22
CA ALA A 84 10.81 15.99 5.28
C ALA A 84 9.46 16.07 4.52
N ALA A 85 8.68 14.99 4.51
CA ALA A 85 7.45 14.91 3.74
C ALA A 85 6.43 16.01 4.09
N PRO A 86 6.14 16.34 5.38
CA PRO A 86 5.15 17.35 5.71
C PRO A 86 5.45 18.75 5.15
N ASP A 87 6.73 19.13 5.11
CA ASP A 87 7.13 20.46 4.58
C ASP A 87 7.05 20.49 3.05
N VAL A 88 7.45 19.40 2.38
CA VAL A 88 7.34 19.28 0.92
C VAL A 88 5.87 19.25 0.48
N ILE A 89 5.01 18.54 1.22
CA ILE A 89 3.57 18.50 0.96
C ILE A 89 2.96 19.90 1.11
N ALA A 90 3.29 20.61 2.19
CA ALA A 90 2.78 21.96 2.43
C ALA A 90 3.21 22.94 1.32
N ASP A 91 4.48 22.91 0.88
CA ASP A 91 4.95 23.75 -0.24
C ASP A 91 4.19 23.48 -1.54
N LEU A 92 3.89 22.21 -1.86
CA LEU A 92 3.11 21.83 -3.04
C LEU A 92 1.64 22.28 -2.93
N VAL A 93 1.03 22.11 -1.76
CA VAL A 93 -0.34 22.54 -1.49
C VAL A 93 -0.47 24.06 -1.60
N ASP A 94 0.47 24.82 -1.05
CA ASP A 94 0.51 26.29 -1.16
C ASP A 94 0.60 26.78 -2.62
N ARG A 95 1.11 25.93 -3.51
CA ARG A 95 1.16 26.15 -4.97
C ARG A 95 -0.08 25.65 -5.70
N GLY A 96 -1.11 25.16 -4.97
CA GLY A 96 -2.34 24.63 -5.54
C GLY A 96 -2.22 23.25 -6.20
N VAL A 97 -1.19 22.48 -5.87
CA VAL A 97 -0.91 21.17 -6.48
C VAL A 97 -1.49 20.05 -5.63
N ALA A 98 -2.20 19.13 -6.27
CA ALA A 98 -2.66 17.90 -5.66
C ALA A 98 -1.47 16.94 -5.41
N VAL A 99 -1.47 16.21 -4.30
CA VAL A 99 -0.33 15.44 -3.80
C VAL A 99 -0.69 13.98 -3.56
N LEU A 100 0.12 13.06 -4.11
CA LEU A 100 0.19 11.67 -3.67
C LEU A 100 1.46 11.51 -2.82
N THR A 101 1.31 11.31 -1.51
CA THR A 101 2.48 11.13 -0.65
C THR A 101 2.75 9.65 -0.35
N GLU A 102 4.03 9.29 -0.27
CA GLU A 102 4.46 7.98 0.24
C GLU A 102 4.13 7.81 1.73
N THR A 103 4.09 6.56 2.16
CA THR A 103 3.77 6.12 3.51
C THR A 103 5.00 6.10 4.43
N PRO A 104 4.86 6.49 5.72
CA PRO A 104 3.75 7.25 6.28
C PRO A 104 3.90 8.74 5.91
N PRO A 105 2.80 9.51 5.83
CA PRO A 105 2.85 10.90 5.36
C PRO A 105 3.58 11.86 6.31
N GLY A 106 3.81 11.44 7.55
CA GLY A 106 4.55 12.18 8.58
C GLY A 106 5.16 11.22 9.60
N ALA A 107 6.08 11.68 10.43
CA ALA A 107 6.76 10.88 11.43
C ALA A 107 6.00 10.82 12.77
N THR A 108 5.30 11.89 13.11
CA THR A 108 4.65 12.10 14.41
C THR A 108 3.17 12.40 14.26
N VAL A 109 2.42 12.25 15.36
CA VAL A 109 1.00 12.64 15.40
C VAL A 109 0.83 14.12 15.05
N ALA A 110 1.73 15.00 15.51
CA ALA A 110 1.69 16.43 15.18
C ALA A 110 1.84 16.70 13.68
N ASP A 111 2.69 15.93 12.98
CA ASP A 111 2.81 16.02 11.52
C ASP A 111 1.49 15.64 10.84
N LEU A 112 0.84 14.56 11.30
CA LEU A 112 -0.43 14.09 10.76
C LEU A 112 -1.56 15.11 10.98
N GLU A 113 -1.65 15.71 12.16
CA GLU A 113 -2.61 16.76 12.48
C GLU A 113 -2.37 18.04 11.64
N ARG A 114 -1.11 18.41 11.40
CA ARG A 114 -0.75 19.51 10.51
C ARG A 114 -1.21 19.26 9.08
N LEU A 115 -1.00 18.07 8.55
CA LEU A 115 -1.42 17.70 7.20
C LEU A 115 -2.94 17.61 7.08
N ASP A 116 -3.63 17.09 8.10
CA ASP A 116 -5.08 17.04 8.16
C ASP A 116 -5.70 18.45 8.10
N ALA A 117 -5.08 19.41 8.76
CA ALA A 117 -5.49 20.82 8.68
C ALA A 117 -5.43 21.38 7.25
N LEU A 118 -4.48 20.94 6.42
CA LEU A 118 -4.42 21.31 5.00
C LEU A 118 -5.59 20.68 4.21
N VAL A 119 -5.90 19.41 4.47
CA VAL A 119 -7.03 18.71 3.83
C VAL A 119 -8.36 19.41 4.18
N ARG A 120 -8.56 19.80 5.43
CA ARG A 120 -9.75 20.56 5.87
C ARG A 120 -9.86 21.94 5.21
N GLN A 121 -8.74 22.52 4.77
CA GLN A 121 -8.70 23.77 4.00
C GLN A 121 -8.89 23.53 2.49
N GLY A 122 -9.13 22.30 2.06
CA GLY A 122 -9.41 21.95 0.67
C GLY A 122 -8.24 21.40 -0.11
N ALA A 123 -7.09 21.11 0.53
CA ALA A 123 -5.98 20.44 -0.12
C ALA A 123 -6.36 19.01 -0.55
N ARG A 124 -5.92 18.62 -1.74
CA ARG A 124 -6.12 17.26 -2.26
C ARG A 124 -4.86 16.45 -2.01
N ILE A 125 -4.89 15.65 -0.96
CA ILE A 125 -3.79 14.81 -0.52
C ILE A 125 -4.29 13.38 -0.39
N GLU A 126 -3.68 12.46 -1.16
CA GLU A 126 -3.85 11.01 -1.03
C GLU A 126 -2.55 10.39 -0.54
N VAL A 127 -2.64 9.21 0.05
CA VAL A 127 -1.49 8.45 0.53
C VAL A 127 -1.33 7.18 -0.29
N ALA A 128 -0.10 6.90 -0.76
CA ALA A 128 0.21 5.74 -1.58
C ALA A 128 0.27 4.44 -0.75
N GLU A 129 -0.82 4.13 -0.05
CA GLU A 129 -0.97 2.88 0.70
C GLU A 129 -1.40 1.76 -0.23
N GLN A 130 -0.42 1.07 -0.80
CA GLN A 130 -0.62 0.08 -1.85
C GLN A 130 -1.08 -1.30 -1.37
N TYR A 131 -0.83 -1.69 -0.10
CA TYR A 131 -1.08 -3.07 0.33
C TYR A 131 -2.51 -3.56 0.11
N PRO A 132 -3.58 -2.80 0.45
CA PRO A 132 -4.95 -3.22 0.16
C PRO A 132 -5.27 -3.35 -1.33
N LEU A 133 -4.44 -2.78 -2.20
CA LEU A 133 -4.58 -2.78 -3.66
C LEU A 133 -3.70 -3.85 -4.33
N SER A 134 -2.81 -4.52 -3.58
CA SER A 134 -2.05 -5.68 -4.07
C SER A 134 -3.00 -6.80 -4.46
N PRO A 135 -2.86 -7.44 -5.62
CA PRO A 135 -3.87 -8.33 -6.19
C PRO A 135 -4.43 -9.38 -5.22
N LEU A 136 -3.56 -10.12 -4.51
CA LEU A 136 -4.02 -11.13 -3.56
C LEU A 136 -4.76 -10.52 -2.37
N LEU A 137 -4.19 -9.46 -1.76
CA LEU A 137 -4.85 -8.77 -0.65
C LEU A 137 -6.16 -8.12 -1.08
N ALA A 138 -6.22 -7.51 -2.26
CA ALA A 138 -7.44 -6.95 -2.81
C ALA A 138 -8.53 -8.02 -2.97
N ALA A 139 -8.18 -9.20 -3.48
CA ALA A 139 -9.10 -10.33 -3.58
C ALA A 139 -9.57 -10.82 -2.20
N GLN A 140 -8.66 -11.00 -1.24
CA GLN A 140 -8.99 -11.42 0.13
C GLN A 140 -9.90 -10.41 0.83
N LEU A 141 -9.61 -9.11 0.72
CA LEU A 141 -10.43 -8.03 1.29
C LEU A 141 -11.80 -7.93 0.61
N ALA A 142 -11.88 -8.15 -0.71
CA ALA A 142 -13.15 -8.21 -1.43
C ALA A 142 -14.02 -9.39 -0.97
N ILE A 143 -13.43 -10.57 -0.73
CA ILE A 143 -14.14 -11.74 -0.18
C ILE A 143 -14.64 -11.42 1.24
N ALA A 144 -13.81 -10.82 2.09
CA ALA A 144 -14.20 -10.46 3.45
C ALA A 144 -15.36 -9.45 3.49
N ALA A 145 -15.32 -8.44 2.61
CA ALA A 145 -16.36 -7.42 2.50
C ALA A 145 -17.63 -7.91 1.78
N GLY A 146 -17.53 -8.98 0.96
CA GLY A 146 -18.60 -9.48 0.10
C GLY A 146 -19.73 -10.25 0.82
N GLY A 147 -19.68 -10.37 2.15
CA GLY A 147 -20.72 -11.01 2.97
C GLY A 147 -20.71 -12.53 2.97
N ARG A 148 -19.90 -13.20 2.14
CA ARG A 148 -19.79 -14.66 2.05
C ARG A 148 -19.39 -15.30 3.40
N LEU A 149 -18.56 -14.63 4.16
CA LEU A 149 -18.08 -15.09 5.47
C LEU A 149 -18.99 -14.69 6.64
N GLY A 150 -20.11 -13.98 6.37
CA GLY A 150 -20.92 -13.35 7.42
C GLY A 150 -20.23 -12.14 8.02
N ARG A 151 -20.63 -11.73 9.24
CA ARG A 151 -19.98 -10.61 9.95
C ARG A 151 -18.57 -11.02 10.38
N ILE A 152 -17.59 -10.22 9.94
CA ILE A 152 -16.19 -10.45 10.31
C ILE A 152 -15.96 -10.00 11.75
N SER A 153 -15.30 -10.87 12.54
CA SER A 153 -14.99 -10.63 13.95
C SER A 153 -13.50 -10.71 14.29
N GLN A 154 -12.69 -11.34 13.44
CA GLN A 154 -11.27 -11.49 13.70
C GLN A 154 -10.44 -11.40 12.43
N ALA A 155 -9.29 -10.71 12.51
CA ALA A 155 -8.25 -10.74 11.48
C ALA A 155 -6.86 -10.89 12.12
N THR A 156 -6.02 -11.77 11.55
CA THR A 156 -4.59 -11.89 11.90
C THR A 156 -3.77 -11.53 10.68
N VAL A 157 -2.87 -10.54 10.81
CA VAL A 157 -2.04 -10.02 9.73
C VAL A 157 -0.57 -10.26 10.05
N ALA A 158 0.10 -11.03 9.20
CA ALA A 158 1.52 -11.32 9.24
C ALA A 158 2.13 -11.12 7.85
N GLN A 159 1.94 -9.94 7.23
CA GLN A 159 2.30 -9.68 5.84
C GLN A 159 3.19 -8.46 5.66
N CYS A 160 3.00 -7.43 6.46
CA CYS A 160 3.67 -6.14 6.30
C CYS A 160 3.83 -5.42 7.64
N HIS A 161 4.83 -4.51 7.67
CA HIS A 161 5.20 -3.85 8.92
C HIS A 161 4.22 -2.74 9.31
N ASP A 162 4.14 -2.50 10.61
CA ASP A 162 3.56 -1.32 11.27
C ASP A 162 2.20 -0.90 10.70
N TYR A 163 2.11 0.35 10.25
CA TYR A 163 0.90 0.98 9.72
C TYR A 163 0.30 0.23 8.51
N HIS A 164 1.10 -0.42 7.68
CA HIS A 164 0.61 -1.27 6.59
C HIS A 164 -0.17 -2.48 7.12
N GLY A 165 0.38 -3.17 8.13
CA GLY A 165 -0.31 -4.29 8.78
C GLY A 165 -1.58 -3.85 9.49
N VAL A 166 -1.57 -2.68 10.12
CA VAL A 166 -2.74 -2.06 10.73
C VAL A 166 -3.78 -1.70 9.67
N ARG A 167 -3.36 -1.16 8.51
CA ARG A 167 -4.27 -0.87 7.38
C ARG A 167 -5.00 -2.11 6.89
N VAL A 168 -4.26 -3.18 6.60
CA VAL A 168 -4.84 -4.46 6.15
C VAL A 168 -5.80 -5.01 7.20
N MET A 169 -5.42 -4.98 8.47
CA MET A 169 -6.25 -5.42 9.60
C MET A 169 -7.57 -4.65 9.70
N ARG A 170 -7.51 -3.32 9.68
CA ARG A 170 -8.69 -2.45 9.75
C ARG A 170 -9.62 -2.69 8.57
N ARG A 171 -9.08 -2.80 7.36
CA ARG A 171 -9.84 -3.09 6.14
C ARG A 171 -10.52 -4.46 6.21
N ALA A 172 -9.81 -5.49 6.67
CA ALA A 172 -10.37 -6.84 6.81
C ALA A 172 -11.50 -6.90 7.86
N LEU A 173 -11.37 -6.16 8.95
CA LEU A 173 -12.36 -6.09 10.03
C LEU A 173 -13.52 -5.12 9.75
N GLY A 174 -13.41 -4.27 8.73
CA GLY A 174 -14.36 -3.17 8.52
C GLY A 174 -14.30 -2.11 9.64
N ILE A 175 -13.10 -1.87 10.20
CA ILE A 175 -12.85 -0.84 11.21
C ILE A 175 -12.57 0.49 10.52
N GLY A 176 -13.26 1.55 10.95
CA GLY A 176 -12.99 2.93 10.58
C GLY A 176 -12.07 3.61 11.61
N PHE A 177 -12.63 4.50 12.40
CA PHE A 177 -11.90 5.28 13.41
C PHE A 177 -12.24 4.87 14.84
N GLU A 178 -12.72 3.64 15.03
CA GLU A 178 -13.04 3.08 16.35
C GLU A 178 -11.78 2.97 17.21
N ASP A 179 -11.95 3.23 18.51
CA ASP A 179 -10.89 3.09 19.50
C ASP A 179 -10.53 1.62 19.74
N ALA A 180 -9.24 1.37 20.00
CA ALA A 180 -8.72 0.07 20.36
C ALA A 180 -8.00 0.09 21.71
N THR A 181 -8.06 -1.03 22.43
CA THR A 181 -7.08 -1.35 23.48
C THR A 181 -6.00 -2.23 22.87
N ILE A 182 -4.75 -1.77 22.92
CA ILE A 182 -3.61 -2.39 22.24
C ILE A 182 -2.67 -3.00 23.29
N THR A 183 -2.34 -4.28 23.11
CA THR A 183 -1.25 -4.96 23.84
C THR A 183 -0.24 -5.46 22.83
N ALA A 184 1.05 -5.33 23.13
CA ALA A 184 2.11 -5.75 22.21
C ALA A 184 3.35 -6.24 22.97
N SER A 185 4.14 -7.06 22.29
CA SER A 185 5.43 -7.55 22.76
C SER A 185 6.42 -7.68 21.61
N ARG A 186 7.72 -7.66 21.91
CA ARG A 186 8.80 -7.94 20.98
C ARG A 186 9.52 -9.21 21.36
N PHE A 187 9.98 -9.93 20.35
CA PHE A 187 10.76 -11.15 20.50
C PHE A 187 11.89 -11.17 19.46
N SER A 188 13.10 -11.46 19.93
CA SER A 188 14.27 -11.58 19.07
C SER A 188 14.64 -13.04 18.90
N SER A 189 14.91 -13.47 17.68
CA SER A 189 15.31 -14.85 17.36
C SER A 189 16.37 -14.90 16.26
N PRO A 190 17.23 -15.94 16.24
CA PRO A 190 18.18 -16.12 15.15
C PRO A 190 17.46 -16.61 13.89
N ILE A 191 17.94 -16.15 12.72
CA ILE A 191 17.52 -16.60 11.40
C ILE A 191 18.72 -16.54 10.45
N VAL A 192 18.75 -17.42 9.46
CA VAL A 192 19.69 -17.27 8.33
C VAL A 192 19.27 -16.04 7.52
N ALA A 193 20.24 -15.18 7.20
CA ALA A 193 20.01 -14.00 6.38
C ALA A 193 19.42 -14.39 5.03
N GLY A 194 18.31 -13.72 4.66
CA GLY A 194 17.69 -13.84 3.34
C GLY A 194 18.06 -12.66 2.45
N PRO A 195 17.48 -12.58 1.25
CA PRO A 195 17.59 -11.41 0.38
C PRO A 195 17.14 -10.12 1.07
N ASP A 196 17.62 -9.01 0.57
CA ASP A 196 17.18 -7.67 0.95
C ASP A 196 17.09 -6.75 -0.30
N ARG A 197 17.07 -5.43 -0.09
CA ARG A 197 17.01 -4.46 -1.20
C ARG A 197 18.26 -4.42 -2.07
N ASP A 198 19.37 -4.92 -1.55
CA ASP A 198 20.66 -4.95 -2.25
C ASP A 198 20.89 -6.28 -2.99
N GLY A 199 19.97 -7.24 -2.81
CA GLY A 199 19.96 -8.52 -3.52
C GLY A 199 20.10 -9.75 -2.63
N ASP A 200 20.59 -10.84 -3.21
CA ASP A 200 20.75 -12.12 -2.54
C ASP A 200 21.98 -12.14 -1.62
N PRO A 201 21.94 -12.88 -0.49
CA PRO A 201 23.09 -13.03 0.38
C PRO A 201 24.20 -13.81 -0.32
N VAL A 202 25.44 -13.32 -0.19
CA VAL A 202 26.62 -13.97 -0.81
C VAL A 202 27.19 -15.15 0.00
N ARG A 203 26.74 -15.33 1.24
CA ARG A 203 27.14 -16.41 2.16
C ARG A 203 26.05 -16.65 3.20
N GLU A 204 26.06 -17.84 3.80
CA GLU A 204 25.23 -18.13 4.96
C GLU A 204 25.72 -17.34 6.18
N GLU A 205 24.80 -16.61 6.80
CA GLU A 205 25.06 -15.82 8.00
C GLU A 205 23.82 -15.86 8.92
N ILE A 206 24.05 -16.10 10.22
CA ILE A 206 22.98 -16.02 11.22
C ILE A 206 22.87 -14.57 11.68
N VAL A 207 21.70 -14.01 11.51
CA VAL A 207 21.35 -12.64 11.94
C VAL A 207 20.21 -12.68 12.96
N THR A 208 20.03 -11.59 13.69
CA THR A 208 18.86 -11.44 14.59
C THR A 208 17.66 -10.93 13.78
N ALA A 209 16.54 -11.59 13.96
CA ALA A 209 15.23 -11.12 13.51
C ALA A 209 14.43 -10.56 14.70
N GLU A 210 13.88 -9.37 14.56
CA GLU A 210 13.00 -8.74 15.53
C GLU A 210 11.54 -8.93 15.10
N GLN A 211 10.77 -9.63 15.94
CA GLN A 211 9.35 -9.87 15.71
C GLN A 211 8.52 -9.02 16.67
N THR A 212 7.52 -8.34 16.15
CA THR A 212 6.50 -7.66 16.96
C THR A 212 5.20 -8.44 16.84
N THR A 213 4.61 -8.80 17.99
CA THR A 213 3.25 -9.35 18.06
C THR A 213 2.38 -8.39 18.83
N ALA A 214 1.16 -8.14 18.33
CA ALA A 214 0.21 -7.26 18.99
C ALA A 214 -1.23 -7.74 18.86
N ARG A 215 -2.05 -7.35 19.83
CA ARG A 215 -3.50 -7.53 19.82
C ARG A 215 -4.16 -6.16 19.88
N PHE A 216 -5.10 -5.94 18.97
CA PHE A 216 -5.94 -4.74 18.88
C PHE A 216 -7.38 -5.16 19.21
N ASP A 217 -7.87 -4.77 20.37
CA ASP A 217 -9.22 -5.07 20.84
C ASP A 217 -10.12 -3.86 20.57
N PHE A 218 -11.02 -4.01 19.59
CA PHE A 218 -12.01 -3.01 19.20
C PHE A 218 -13.39 -3.26 19.84
N GLY A 219 -13.46 -4.12 20.87
CA GLY A 219 -14.68 -4.53 21.54
C GLY A 219 -15.28 -5.79 20.93
N ASP A 220 -16.06 -5.68 19.89
CA ASP A 220 -16.68 -6.82 19.17
C ASP A 220 -15.84 -7.40 18.04
N ARG A 221 -14.69 -6.80 17.73
CA ARG A 221 -13.75 -7.23 16.69
C ARG A 221 -12.31 -7.25 17.20
N LEU A 222 -11.57 -8.27 16.81
CA LEU A 222 -10.21 -8.52 17.24
C LEU A 222 -9.24 -8.50 16.07
N GLY A 223 -8.25 -7.62 16.13
CA GLY A 223 -7.09 -7.63 15.26
C GLY A 223 -5.87 -8.27 15.95
N VAL A 224 -5.12 -9.08 15.22
CA VAL A 224 -3.83 -9.62 15.65
C VAL A 224 -2.78 -9.27 14.61
N TYR A 225 -1.68 -8.69 15.07
CA TYR A 225 -0.52 -8.35 14.25
C TYR A 225 0.64 -9.25 14.64
N ASP A 226 1.33 -9.82 13.64
CA ASP A 226 2.48 -10.70 13.83
C ASP A 226 3.46 -10.50 12.67
N PHE A 227 4.49 -9.70 12.86
CA PHE A 227 5.44 -9.41 11.79
C PHE A 227 6.88 -9.37 12.28
N SER A 228 7.77 -9.98 11.47
CA SER A 228 9.21 -9.95 11.66
C SER A 228 9.87 -9.03 10.64
N ASP A 229 10.84 -8.22 11.07
CA ASP A 229 11.61 -7.30 10.22
C ASP A 229 12.35 -8.01 9.07
N ARG A 230 12.65 -9.31 9.23
CA ARG A 230 13.30 -10.17 8.22
C ARG A 230 12.31 -10.93 7.33
N GLN A 231 11.03 -10.59 7.32
CA GLN A 231 10.00 -11.35 6.60
C GLN A 231 9.87 -10.97 5.13
N TYR A 232 10.02 -9.69 4.75
CA TYR A 232 9.67 -9.19 3.41
C TYR A 232 10.28 -9.97 2.25
N PHE A 233 11.56 -10.28 2.30
CA PHE A 233 12.27 -10.94 1.19
C PHE A 233 12.66 -12.37 1.56
N SER A 234 12.23 -12.87 2.71
CA SER A 234 12.65 -14.15 3.25
C SER A 234 12.13 -15.32 2.43
N TRP A 235 13.00 -16.22 2.04
CA TRP A 235 12.61 -17.49 1.41
C TRP A 235 11.97 -18.48 2.39
N ILE A 236 12.14 -18.28 3.70
CA ILE A 236 11.73 -19.22 4.76
C ILE A 236 10.70 -18.62 5.74
N ARG A 237 10.18 -17.41 5.47
CA ARG A 237 9.08 -16.77 6.21
C ARG A 237 8.00 -16.37 5.22
N ARG A 238 6.81 -16.96 5.36
CA ARG A 238 5.67 -16.65 4.49
C ARG A 238 4.84 -15.51 5.05
N ASN A 239 4.29 -14.72 4.16
CA ASN A 239 3.20 -13.83 4.47
C ASN A 239 1.95 -14.65 4.81
N ARG A 240 1.15 -14.18 5.78
CA ARG A 240 -0.05 -14.88 6.26
C ARG A 240 -1.15 -13.87 6.54
N LEU A 241 -2.36 -14.23 6.11
CA LEU A 241 -3.59 -13.52 6.45
C LEU A 241 -4.64 -14.53 6.89
N LEU A 242 -5.20 -14.31 8.09
CA LEU A 242 -6.39 -15.04 8.54
C LEU A 242 -7.50 -14.03 8.77
N VAL A 243 -8.70 -14.30 8.21
CA VAL A 243 -9.90 -13.49 8.45
C VAL A 243 -11.02 -14.45 8.84
N ARG A 244 -11.70 -14.20 9.95
CA ARG A 244 -12.79 -15.02 10.46
C ARG A 244 -14.09 -14.24 10.57
N GLY A 245 -15.12 -14.82 9.97
CA GLY A 245 -16.49 -14.36 10.09
C GLY A 245 -17.42 -15.43 10.69
N GLU A 246 -18.68 -15.09 10.87
CA GLU A 246 -19.69 -15.97 11.45
C GLU A 246 -19.96 -17.24 10.60
N ARG A 247 -19.70 -17.20 9.30
CA ARG A 247 -20.05 -18.24 8.35
C ARG A 247 -18.87 -18.82 7.58
N GLY A 248 -17.65 -18.33 7.82
CA GLY A 248 -16.47 -18.81 7.12
C GLY A 248 -15.20 -18.09 7.52
N GLU A 249 -14.10 -18.53 6.93
CA GLU A 249 -12.79 -17.94 7.14
C GLU A 249 -11.94 -17.93 5.87
N ILE A 250 -10.96 -17.03 5.84
CA ILE A 250 -9.85 -17.03 4.89
C ILE A 250 -8.61 -17.41 5.66
N VAL A 251 -7.83 -18.35 5.13
CA VAL A 251 -6.48 -18.67 5.60
C VAL A 251 -5.55 -18.61 4.40
N ASP A 252 -4.82 -17.53 4.26
CA ASP A 252 -3.98 -17.21 3.10
C ASP A 252 -4.81 -17.25 1.79
N GLU A 253 -4.55 -18.19 0.88
CA GLU A 253 -5.29 -18.37 -0.37
C GLU A 253 -6.55 -19.23 -0.20
N HIS A 254 -6.69 -19.95 0.94
CA HIS A 254 -7.81 -20.87 1.16
C HIS A 254 -9.02 -20.19 1.78
N VAL A 255 -10.20 -20.36 1.18
CA VAL A 255 -11.46 -19.79 1.66
C VAL A 255 -12.44 -20.91 1.96
N SER A 256 -12.98 -20.95 3.18
CA SER A 256 -14.00 -21.91 3.62
C SER A 256 -15.23 -21.16 4.11
N TRP A 257 -16.43 -21.62 3.68
CA TRP A 257 -17.68 -20.99 4.14
C TRP A 257 -18.86 -21.97 4.13
N LEU A 258 -19.94 -21.60 4.81
CA LEU A 258 -21.19 -22.32 4.81
C LEU A 258 -22.18 -21.72 3.80
N LEU A 259 -22.70 -22.52 2.86
CA LEU A 259 -23.83 -22.14 2.01
C LEU A 259 -25.14 -22.10 2.82
N ASP A 260 -25.34 -23.10 3.67
CA ASP A 260 -26.40 -23.20 4.66
C ASP A 260 -25.85 -23.85 5.95
N ALA A 261 -26.69 -24.19 6.94
CA ALA A 261 -26.27 -24.74 8.22
C ALA A 261 -25.52 -26.08 8.12
N THR A 262 -25.63 -26.81 7.04
CA THR A 262 -25.10 -28.17 6.86
C THR A 262 -24.23 -28.37 5.63
N THR A 263 -24.14 -27.37 4.78
CA THR A 263 -23.40 -27.47 3.50
C THR A 263 -22.12 -26.63 3.54
N PRO A 264 -20.96 -27.23 3.91
CA PRO A 264 -19.68 -26.57 3.84
C PRO A 264 -19.20 -26.47 2.40
N THR A 265 -18.51 -25.37 2.09
CA THR A 265 -17.89 -25.12 0.80
C THR A 265 -16.52 -24.51 1.02
N TRP A 266 -15.58 -24.81 0.14
CA TRP A 266 -14.24 -24.24 0.14
C TRP A 266 -13.71 -24.10 -1.28
N ALA A 267 -12.84 -23.13 -1.49
CA ALA A 267 -12.09 -22.94 -2.73
C ALA A 267 -10.80 -22.18 -2.43
N ASP A 268 -9.81 -22.38 -3.28
CA ASP A 268 -8.57 -21.61 -3.24
C ASP A 268 -8.66 -20.39 -4.18
N ILE A 269 -8.05 -19.29 -3.77
CA ILE A 269 -7.83 -18.13 -4.63
C ILE A 269 -6.73 -18.51 -5.62
N THR A 270 -7.13 -18.65 -6.89
CA THR A 270 -6.25 -19.11 -7.96
C THR A 270 -5.77 -17.94 -8.81
N ARG A 271 -4.43 -17.85 -8.97
CA ARG A 271 -3.77 -16.86 -9.81
C ARG A 271 -3.81 -17.28 -11.27
N VAL A 272 -4.27 -16.39 -12.15
CA VAL A 272 -4.32 -16.60 -13.60
C VAL A 272 -3.34 -15.66 -14.28
N GLU A 273 -2.36 -16.21 -14.97
CA GLU A 273 -1.29 -15.49 -15.66
C GLU A 273 -1.25 -15.87 -17.14
N THR A 274 -0.77 -14.96 -17.97
CA THR A 274 -0.50 -15.20 -19.40
C THR A 274 1.00 -15.45 -19.64
N GLY A 275 1.38 -15.70 -20.90
CA GLY A 275 2.78 -15.86 -21.29
C GLY A 275 3.28 -17.28 -21.26
N GLN A 276 2.40 -18.26 -20.97
CA GLN A 276 2.72 -19.68 -21.03
C GLN A 276 2.48 -20.24 -22.44
N GLY A 277 3.19 -21.33 -22.78
CA GLY A 277 2.95 -22.06 -24.02
C GLY A 277 3.22 -21.28 -25.31
N GLY A 278 4.13 -20.31 -25.29
CA GLY A 278 4.48 -19.52 -26.49
C GLY A 278 3.51 -18.36 -26.76
N ASN A 279 2.74 -17.93 -25.81
CA ASN A 279 1.87 -16.73 -25.92
C ASN A 279 2.72 -15.48 -26.19
N LEU A 280 2.39 -14.76 -27.27
CA LEU A 280 3.11 -13.57 -27.73
C LEU A 280 2.78 -12.30 -26.92
N GLU A 281 1.71 -12.30 -26.10
CA GLU A 281 1.37 -11.20 -25.20
C GLU A 281 2.42 -11.01 -24.11
N GLY A 282 3.17 -12.10 -23.80
CA GLY A 282 4.16 -12.11 -22.74
C GLY A 282 3.55 -12.35 -21.36
N HIS A 283 4.42 -12.39 -20.35
CA HIS A 283 4.03 -12.71 -18.99
C HIS A 283 3.41 -11.49 -18.29
N HIS A 284 2.17 -11.62 -17.85
CA HIS A 284 1.48 -10.65 -16.97
C HIS A 284 0.37 -11.33 -16.17
N LEU A 285 0.03 -10.76 -15.03
CA LEU A 285 -1.15 -11.17 -14.27
C LEU A 285 -2.41 -10.79 -15.05
N ARG A 286 -3.31 -11.74 -15.25
CA ARG A 286 -4.67 -11.47 -15.74
C ARG A 286 -5.62 -11.14 -14.59
N GLY A 287 -5.59 -11.92 -13.52
CA GLY A 287 -6.44 -11.72 -12.35
C GLY A 287 -6.42 -12.91 -11.40
N LEU A 288 -7.33 -12.90 -10.44
CA LEU A 288 -7.51 -13.91 -9.40
C LEU A 288 -8.95 -14.43 -9.41
N LEU A 289 -9.09 -15.75 -9.36
CA LEU A 289 -10.37 -16.48 -9.28
C LEU A 289 -10.58 -17.08 -7.91
N LEU A 290 -11.84 -17.10 -7.44
CA LEU A 290 -12.29 -18.00 -6.38
C LEU A 290 -13.27 -19.01 -7.00
N GLY A 291 -12.83 -20.25 -7.18
CA GLY A 291 -13.57 -21.22 -7.97
C GLY A 291 -13.72 -20.76 -9.42
N SER A 292 -14.93 -20.40 -9.86
CA SER A 292 -15.23 -19.90 -11.22
C SER A 292 -15.48 -18.39 -11.28
N GLU A 293 -15.35 -17.67 -10.18
CA GLU A 293 -15.66 -16.24 -10.07
C GLU A 293 -14.39 -15.40 -10.08
N TRP A 294 -14.30 -14.39 -10.97
CA TRP A 294 -13.27 -13.38 -10.91
C TRP A 294 -13.46 -12.49 -9.69
N ILE A 295 -12.53 -12.55 -8.75
CA ILE A 295 -12.55 -11.70 -7.55
C ILE A 295 -11.70 -10.45 -7.75
N HIS A 296 -10.65 -10.55 -8.56
CA HIS A 296 -9.78 -9.43 -8.92
C HIS A 296 -9.34 -9.58 -10.36
N GLU A 297 -9.43 -8.51 -11.14
CA GLU A 297 -8.88 -8.44 -12.49
C GLU A 297 -7.80 -7.36 -12.53
N ASN A 298 -6.68 -7.62 -13.24
CA ASN A 298 -5.60 -6.65 -13.40
C ASN A 298 -6.03 -5.54 -14.39
N PRO A 299 -6.24 -4.28 -13.93
CA PRO A 299 -6.70 -3.20 -14.78
C PRO A 299 -5.64 -2.68 -15.74
N PHE A 300 -4.39 -3.15 -15.63
CA PHE A 300 -3.24 -2.75 -16.43
C PHE A 300 -2.77 -3.82 -17.41
N ALA A 301 -3.52 -4.92 -17.52
CA ALA A 301 -3.22 -5.95 -18.53
C ALA A 301 -3.29 -5.34 -19.96
N PRO A 302 -2.35 -5.65 -20.86
CA PRO A 302 -1.26 -6.64 -20.77
C PRO A 302 0.07 -6.07 -20.22
N GLY A 303 0.08 -5.00 -19.46
CA GLY A 303 1.27 -4.40 -18.87
C GLY A 303 2.02 -5.38 -17.95
N ARG A 304 3.34 -5.46 -18.11
CA ARG A 304 4.21 -6.37 -17.36
C ARG A 304 4.60 -5.75 -16.02
N LEU A 305 3.65 -5.69 -15.11
CA LEU A 305 3.81 -5.15 -13.77
C LEU A 305 3.85 -6.29 -12.74
N ALA A 306 4.72 -6.17 -11.75
CA ALA A 306 4.67 -6.98 -10.54
C ALA A 306 3.44 -6.57 -9.67
N ASP A 307 3.06 -7.39 -8.70
CA ASP A 307 1.90 -7.13 -7.84
C ASP A 307 1.97 -5.78 -7.12
N ASP A 308 3.16 -5.42 -6.60
CA ASP A 308 3.39 -4.11 -5.99
C ASP A 308 3.24 -2.96 -7.00
N GLU A 309 3.71 -3.17 -8.23
CA GLU A 309 3.58 -2.16 -9.30
C GLU A 309 2.13 -2.00 -9.75
N ILE A 310 1.34 -3.10 -9.80
CA ILE A 310 -0.11 -3.03 -10.04
C ILE A 310 -0.80 -2.20 -8.96
N ALA A 311 -0.47 -2.45 -7.70
CA ALA A 311 -1.04 -1.73 -6.56
C ALA A 311 -0.66 -0.24 -6.56
N ILE A 312 0.61 0.08 -6.83
CA ILE A 312 1.09 1.47 -6.92
C ILE A 312 0.49 2.19 -8.14
N ALA A 313 0.37 1.50 -9.29
CA ALA A 313 -0.29 2.05 -10.46
C ALA A 313 -1.76 2.38 -10.18
N GLN A 314 -2.44 1.57 -9.37
CA GLN A 314 -3.79 1.87 -8.94
C GLN A 314 -3.85 3.12 -8.04
N CYS A 315 -2.88 3.34 -7.13
CA CYS A 315 -2.78 4.60 -6.38
C CYS A 315 -2.63 5.82 -7.31
N LEU A 316 -1.87 5.70 -8.41
CA LEU A 316 -1.75 6.78 -9.40
C LEU A 316 -3.08 7.08 -10.10
N VAL A 317 -3.86 6.05 -10.45
CA VAL A 317 -5.19 6.20 -11.05
C VAL A 317 -6.16 6.88 -10.09
N GLU A 318 -6.19 6.44 -8.84
CA GLU A 318 -7.04 6.98 -7.78
C GLU A 318 -6.70 8.45 -7.48
N MET A 319 -5.40 8.76 -7.35
CA MET A 319 -4.94 10.13 -7.16
C MET A 319 -5.30 11.04 -8.34
N HIS A 320 -5.18 10.56 -9.57
CA HIS A 320 -5.57 11.34 -10.75
C HIS A 320 -7.06 11.66 -10.73
N ALA A 321 -7.91 10.69 -10.40
CA ALA A 321 -9.35 10.89 -10.27
C ALA A 321 -9.66 11.92 -9.16
N HIS A 322 -8.99 11.81 -8.00
CA HIS A 322 -9.15 12.76 -6.90
C HIS A 322 -8.67 14.16 -7.27
N ALA A 323 -7.55 14.30 -7.97
CA ALA A 323 -7.03 15.57 -8.46
C ALA A 323 -8.00 16.25 -9.43
N ALA A 324 -8.75 15.47 -10.21
CA ALA A 324 -9.81 15.96 -11.10
C ALA A 324 -11.15 16.28 -10.39
N GLY A 325 -11.23 16.12 -9.07
CA GLY A 325 -12.45 16.41 -8.27
C GLY A 325 -13.28 15.18 -7.94
N GLY A 326 -12.80 13.97 -8.24
CA GLY A 326 -13.41 12.72 -7.81
C GLY A 326 -13.25 12.45 -6.30
N PRO A 327 -13.84 11.35 -5.80
CA PRO A 327 -13.73 10.97 -4.40
C PRO A 327 -12.29 10.66 -4.01
N SER A 328 -11.97 10.84 -2.72
CA SER A 328 -10.74 10.33 -2.11
C SER A 328 -10.92 8.84 -1.80
N THR A 329 -9.97 8.01 -2.17
CA THR A 329 -9.99 6.55 -2.01
C THR A 329 -8.98 6.05 -0.98
N ASN A 330 -7.84 6.74 -0.87
CA ASN A 330 -6.82 6.53 0.16
C ASN A 330 -6.56 7.83 0.93
N PRO A 331 -7.59 8.35 1.66
CA PRO A 331 -7.50 9.65 2.30
C PRO A 331 -6.42 9.69 3.37
N LEU A 332 -5.83 10.88 3.54
CA LEU A 332 -4.85 11.15 4.58
C LEU A 332 -5.34 10.75 5.97
N ALA A 333 -6.64 10.94 6.27
CA ALA A 333 -7.26 10.57 7.54
C ALA A 333 -7.09 9.09 7.87
N GLU A 334 -7.33 8.22 6.89
CA GLU A 334 -7.19 6.77 7.05
C GLU A 334 -5.73 6.36 7.30
N ALA A 335 -4.79 6.90 6.51
CA ALA A 335 -3.37 6.62 6.70
C ALA A 335 -2.84 7.19 8.03
N SER A 336 -3.37 8.33 8.47
CA SER A 336 -3.08 8.92 9.77
C SER A 336 -3.54 8.02 10.92
N GLN A 337 -4.73 7.44 10.80
CA GLN A 337 -5.24 6.48 11.78
C GLN A 337 -4.38 5.21 11.84
N ASP A 338 -3.99 4.66 10.69
CA ASP A 338 -3.13 3.49 10.61
C ASP A 338 -1.79 3.75 11.30
N HIS A 339 -1.16 4.88 10.99
CA HIS A 339 0.13 5.24 11.58
C HIS A 339 0.01 5.54 13.08
N HIS A 340 -1.05 6.23 13.51
CA HIS A 340 -1.32 6.47 14.93
C HIS A 340 -1.45 5.16 15.72
N LEU A 341 -2.24 4.21 15.24
CA LEU A 341 -2.39 2.90 15.89
C LEU A 341 -1.06 2.12 15.91
N ALA A 342 -0.24 2.22 14.87
CA ALA A 342 1.09 1.62 14.83
C ALA A 342 2.04 2.26 15.87
N LEU A 343 2.01 3.58 16.06
CA LEU A 343 2.77 4.27 17.11
C LEU A 343 2.37 3.78 18.50
N LEU A 344 1.06 3.62 18.76
CA LEU A 344 0.55 3.07 20.04
C LEU A 344 0.94 1.60 20.23
N MET A 345 1.00 0.80 19.16
CA MET A 345 1.52 -0.56 19.20
C MET A 345 2.98 -0.59 19.66
N HIS A 346 3.81 0.30 19.11
CA HIS A 346 5.21 0.42 19.55
C HIS A 346 5.34 0.88 21.00
N GLU A 347 4.48 1.80 21.45
CA GLU A 347 4.42 2.24 22.84
C GLU A 347 4.04 1.06 23.77
N ALA A 348 3.02 0.29 23.42
CA ALA A 348 2.61 -0.91 24.17
C ALA A 348 3.74 -1.94 24.26
N ALA A 349 4.44 -2.19 23.13
CA ALA A 349 5.57 -3.12 23.08
C ALA A 349 6.77 -2.64 23.91
N ALA A 350 7.04 -1.33 23.94
CA ALA A 350 8.15 -0.75 24.72
C ALA A 350 7.86 -0.73 26.22
N THR A 351 6.62 -0.47 26.62
CA THR A 351 6.24 -0.35 28.04
C THR A 351 5.78 -1.67 28.65
N GLY A 352 5.40 -2.65 27.84
CA GLY A 352 4.76 -3.90 28.30
C GLY A 352 3.37 -3.67 28.91
N LYS A 353 2.77 -2.50 28.72
CA LYS A 353 1.45 -2.15 29.26
C LYS A 353 0.43 -1.98 28.13
N PRO A 354 -0.86 -2.29 28.39
CA PRO A 354 -1.92 -1.94 27.46
C PRO A 354 -1.98 -0.43 27.22
N VAL A 355 -2.15 -0.04 25.94
CA VAL A 355 -2.34 1.35 25.53
C VAL A 355 -3.72 1.45 24.86
N ARG A 356 -4.48 2.49 25.18
CA ARG A 356 -5.77 2.75 24.55
C ARG A 356 -5.64 3.89 23.55
N SER A 357 -6.15 3.69 22.34
CA SER A 357 -6.30 4.78 21.37
C SER A 357 -7.40 5.74 21.80
N THR A 358 -7.30 6.94 21.29
CA THR A 358 -8.34 7.97 21.44
C THR A 358 -8.62 8.60 20.09
N ARG A 359 -9.88 8.97 19.85
CA ARG A 359 -10.30 9.65 18.64
C ARG A 359 -9.44 10.88 18.37
N ARG A 360 -9.01 11.05 17.15
CA ARG A 360 -8.18 12.16 16.69
C ARG A 360 -8.96 13.08 15.75
N ALA A 361 -8.43 14.28 15.52
CA ALA A 361 -9.06 15.30 14.70
C ALA A 361 -9.43 14.82 13.29
N TRP A 362 -8.58 13.99 12.66
CA TRP A 362 -8.84 13.45 11.33
C TRP A 362 -9.98 12.43 11.25
N ALA A 363 -10.56 12.04 12.37
CA ALA A 363 -11.69 11.12 12.44
C ALA A 363 -13.06 11.83 12.44
N ASP A 364 -13.06 13.17 12.40
CA ASP A 364 -14.26 14.04 12.38
C ASP A 364 -14.63 14.44 10.90
#